data_7b33c0401f81e4423bc510aff803cf60
#
_entry.id   7b33c0401f81e4423bc510aff803cf60
#
_cell.length_a   1.000
_cell.length_b   1.000
_cell.length_c   1.000
_cell.angle_alpha   90.00
_cell.angle_beta   90.00
_cell.angle_gamma   90.00
#
_symmetry.space_group_name_H-M   'P 1'
#
loop_
_entity.id
_entity.type
_entity.pdbx_description
1 polymer ?
#
loop_
_entity_poly.entity_id
_entity_poly.type
_entity_poly.pdbx_seq_one_letter_code
_entity_poly.pdbx_strand_id
1 'polypeptide(L)'
;MTIRDWDGVALIIGAGDIGKCMSDYLTTISPKLDVFVCGRNLKSQNAIYLDLENDHSFISFENKISLFNKPLRLVINTSGFLHSTHLKPEKRLSHIKRTNIIKNFSINSIAPIMIAKCIEKFIRPEFPFSYASLSARVGSIGDNRLGGWYSYRASKAAQNQFLKTLSIEWRRKFPLSIVSILHPGTCDTKLSKPFQSAVPKDKLFTPAQSTEYLINIISSQRPSDSGKFLAWDSSVIPW
;
A
#
# COMPACT_ATOMS: atom_id res chain seq x y z
N MET A 1 20.00 10.30 5.04
CA MET A 1 19.23 9.94 6.26
C MET A 1 18.28 8.83 5.86
N THR A 2 18.46 7.65 6.44
CA THR A 2 17.66 6.45 6.13
C THR A 2 16.42 6.40 7.02
N ILE A 3 15.43 5.55 6.68
CA ILE A 3 14.23 5.34 7.53
C ILE A 3 14.61 5.00 8.97
N ARG A 4 15.74 4.33 9.19
CA ARG A 4 16.26 3.97 10.53
C ARG A 4 16.52 5.17 11.43
N ASP A 5 16.83 6.32 10.82
CA ASP A 5 17.16 7.57 11.53
C ASP A 5 15.96 8.50 11.70
N TRP A 6 14.80 8.13 11.15
CA TRP A 6 13.63 9.00 11.17
C TRP A 6 13.02 9.06 12.57
N ASP A 7 12.75 10.27 13.01
CA ASP A 7 11.91 10.57 14.18
C ASP A 7 10.56 11.10 13.71
N GLY A 8 9.47 10.55 14.24
CA GLY A 8 8.14 10.93 13.81
C GLY A 8 7.12 9.80 13.92
N VAL A 9 6.10 9.87 13.06
CA VAL A 9 5.01 8.89 13.01
C VAL A 9 5.06 8.08 11.72
N ALA A 10 4.83 6.77 11.85
CA ALA A 10 4.59 5.85 10.74
C ALA A 10 3.19 5.24 10.84
N LEU A 11 2.44 5.22 9.73
CA LEU A 11 1.12 4.62 9.64
C LEU A 11 1.16 3.41 8.70
N ILE A 12 0.76 2.25 9.18
CA ILE A 12 0.60 1.04 8.39
C ILE A 12 -0.90 0.80 8.17
N ILE A 13 -1.37 1.06 6.96
CA ILE A 13 -2.77 0.87 6.60
C ILE A 13 -3.00 -0.57 6.16
N GLY A 14 -3.81 -1.29 6.92
CA GLY A 14 -4.07 -2.71 6.72
C GLY A 14 -3.34 -3.60 7.72
N ALA A 15 -4.10 -4.43 8.43
CA ALA A 15 -3.63 -5.33 9.48
C ALA A 15 -3.54 -6.79 9.02
N GLY A 16 -3.32 -7.01 7.73
CA GLY A 16 -3.04 -8.32 7.16
C GLY A 16 -1.62 -8.79 7.48
N ASP A 17 -1.26 -9.97 6.95
CA ASP A 17 0.03 -10.61 7.26
C ASP A 17 1.23 -9.69 6.95
N ILE A 18 1.24 -9.03 5.79
CA ILE A 18 2.32 -8.08 5.44
C ILE A 18 2.29 -6.84 6.35
N GLY A 19 1.11 -6.27 6.63
CA GLY A 19 1.01 -5.07 7.46
C GLY A 19 1.50 -5.28 8.88
N LYS A 20 1.22 -6.44 9.48
CA LYS A 20 1.75 -6.84 10.79
C LYS A 20 3.27 -6.96 10.77
N CYS A 21 3.82 -7.71 9.80
CA CYS A 21 5.26 -7.85 9.66
C CYS A 21 5.95 -6.48 9.45
N MET A 22 5.35 -5.57 8.68
CA MET A 22 5.89 -4.21 8.49
C MET A 22 5.89 -3.40 9.78
N SER A 23 4.81 -3.48 10.56
CA SER A 23 4.75 -2.80 11.87
C SER A 23 5.83 -3.29 12.82
N ASP A 24 5.96 -4.61 12.96
CA ASP A 24 6.94 -5.24 13.85
C ASP A 24 8.37 -4.92 13.41
N TYR A 25 8.64 -5.03 12.11
CA TYR A 25 9.95 -4.73 11.54
C TYR A 25 10.34 -3.26 11.72
N LEU A 26 9.45 -2.32 11.41
CA LEU A 26 9.71 -0.88 11.60
C LEU A 26 9.94 -0.51 13.06
N THR A 27 9.16 -1.07 13.98
CA THR A 27 9.36 -0.84 15.43
C THR A 27 10.75 -1.29 15.87
N THR A 28 11.28 -2.36 15.26
CA THR A 28 12.62 -2.87 15.59
C THR A 28 13.74 -2.02 14.99
N ILE A 29 13.64 -1.65 13.70
CA ILE A 29 14.75 -0.99 13.00
C ILE A 29 14.76 0.53 13.11
N SER A 30 13.64 1.14 13.52
CA SER A 30 13.44 2.59 13.58
C SER A 30 12.82 2.98 14.92
N PRO A 31 13.55 2.86 16.04
CA PRO A 31 13.00 3.00 17.39
C PRO A 31 12.49 4.42 17.72
N LYS A 32 12.81 5.42 16.90
CA LYS A 32 12.31 6.79 17.04
C LYS A 32 10.98 7.03 16.31
N LEU A 33 10.53 6.06 15.49
CA LEU A 33 9.23 6.13 14.85
C LEU A 33 8.13 5.57 15.77
N ASP A 34 7.10 6.35 15.99
CA ASP A 34 5.87 5.88 16.62
C ASP A 34 5.03 5.18 15.55
N VAL A 35 5.02 3.85 15.56
CA VAL A 35 4.35 3.04 14.53
C VAL A 35 2.91 2.72 14.94
N PHE A 36 1.94 3.11 14.10
CA PHE A 36 0.53 2.82 14.28
C PHE A 36 0.01 1.92 13.16
N VAL A 37 -0.82 0.94 13.52
CA VAL A 37 -1.52 0.09 12.56
C VAL A 37 -2.96 0.55 12.41
N CYS A 38 -3.41 0.76 11.17
CA CYS A 38 -4.74 1.27 10.87
C CYS A 38 -5.60 0.18 10.22
N GLY A 39 -6.80 -0.04 10.76
CA GLY A 39 -7.72 -1.07 10.26
C GLY A 39 -8.96 -1.24 11.14
N ARG A 40 -9.85 -2.19 10.76
CA ARG A 40 -11.17 -2.33 11.39
C ARG A 40 -11.17 -2.99 12.76
N ASN A 41 -10.50 -4.12 12.91
CA ASN A 41 -10.64 -5.01 14.08
C ASN A 41 -9.30 -5.13 14.82
N LEU A 42 -8.78 -4.03 15.30
CA LEU A 42 -7.50 -3.95 16.02
C LEU A 42 -7.73 -3.73 17.50
N LYS A 43 -6.96 -4.43 18.34
CA LYS A 43 -7.05 -4.35 19.80
C LYS A 43 -5.74 -3.87 20.46
N SER A 44 -4.78 -3.35 19.68
CA SER A 44 -3.52 -2.86 20.24
C SER A 44 -3.62 -1.39 20.65
N GLN A 45 -2.76 -0.97 21.56
CA GLN A 45 -2.67 0.43 22.02
C GLN A 45 -2.29 1.37 20.85
N ASN A 46 -1.50 0.90 19.90
CA ASN A 46 -1.09 1.64 18.70
C ASN A 46 -2.01 1.36 17.50
N ALA A 47 -3.29 1.07 17.76
CA ALA A 47 -4.27 0.85 16.72
C ALA A 47 -5.07 2.11 16.43
N ILE A 48 -5.33 2.37 15.16
CA ILE A 48 -6.23 3.42 14.70
C ILE A 48 -7.34 2.76 13.88
N TYR A 49 -8.58 3.03 14.26
CA TYR A 49 -9.72 2.53 13.48
C TYR A 49 -9.75 3.19 12.10
N LEU A 50 -9.84 2.36 11.07
CA LEU A 50 -10.03 2.81 9.70
C LEU A 50 -10.76 1.72 8.90
N ASP A 51 -11.96 2.05 8.44
CA ASP A 51 -12.71 1.28 7.45
C ASP A 51 -12.63 1.96 6.09
N LEU A 52 -11.96 1.31 5.14
CA LEU A 52 -11.67 1.84 3.80
C LEU A 52 -12.91 2.01 2.90
N GLU A 53 -14.05 1.53 3.35
CA GLU A 53 -15.33 1.61 2.62
C GLU A 53 -16.35 2.53 3.31
N ASN A 54 -15.93 3.24 4.36
CA ASN A 54 -16.81 4.12 5.13
C ASN A 54 -16.21 5.53 5.23
N ASP A 55 -16.83 6.51 4.59
CA ASP A 55 -16.36 7.90 4.55
C ASP A 55 -16.26 8.53 5.94
N HIS A 56 -17.18 8.21 6.86
CA HIS A 56 -17.10 8.70 8.25
C HIS A 56 -15.85 8.19 8.98
N SER A 57 -15.37 7.00 8.61
CA SER A 57 -14.14 6.44 9.16
C SER A 57 -12.91 7.27 8.78
N PHE A 58 -12.87 7.84 7.58
CA PHE A 58 -11.78 8.73 7.15
C PHE A 58 -11.77 10.04 7.95
N ILE A 59 -12.94 10.59 8.29
CA ILE A 59 -13.03 11.78 9.15
C ILE A 59 -12.47 11.48 10.54
N SER A 60 -12.85 10.34 11.14
CA SER A 60 -12.35 9.92 12.45
C SER A 60 -10.84 9.65 12.43
N PHE A 61 -10.34 9.05 11.35
CA PHE A 61 -8.91 8.81 11.10
C PHE A 61 -8.13 10.12 11.02
N GLU A 62 -8.62 11.09 10.28
CA GLU A 62 -8.04 12.42 10.14
C GLU A 62 -7.97 13.16 11.49
N ASN A 63 -9.04 13.12 12.28
CA ASN A 63 -9.08 13.68 13.63
C ASN A 63 -8.05 13.00 14.54
N LYS A 64 -7.82 11.68 14.40
CA LYS A 64 -6.81 10.98 15.18
C LYS A 64 -5.39 11.39 14.80
N ILE A 65 -5.10 11.57 13.51
CA ILE A 65 -3.78 12.02 13.03
C ILE A 65 -3.49 13.45 13.50
N SER A 66 -4.49 14.33 13.57
CA SER A 66 -4.31 15.72 14.00
C SER A 66 -3.80 15.86 15.44
N LEU A 67 -3.90 14.81 16.23
CA LEU A 67 -3.41 14.78 17.62
C LEU A 67 -1.93 14.41 17.75
N PHE A 68 -1.27 14.06 16.65
CA PHE A 68 0.15 13.72 16.71
C PHE A 68 1.03 14.96 16.84
N ASN A 69 1.89 14.96 17.85
CA ASN A 69 2.86 16.05 18.07
C ASN A 69 4.09 15.90 17.17
N LYS A 70 4.44 14.66 16.78
CA LYS A 70 5.56 14.37 15.90
C LYS A 70 5.16 14.47 14.41
N PRO A 71 6.13 14.78 13.51
CA PRO A 71 5.85 14.84 12.08
C PRO A 71 5.47 13.47 11.52
N LEU A 72 4.51 13.44 10.60
CA LEU A 72 4.21 12.25 9.80
C LEU A 72 5.37 12.02 8.82
N ARG A 73 5.99 10.84 8.90
CA ARG A 73 7.20 10.51 8.11
C ARG A 73 6.96 9.39 7.10
N LEU A 74 6.09 8.44 7.43
CA LEU A 74 5.88 7.25 6.63
C LEU A 74 4.42 6.83 6.66
N VAL A 75 3.86 6.55 5.50
CA VAL A 75 2.57 5.87 5.38
C VAL A 75 2.72 4.73 4.39
N ILE A 76 2.44 3.50 4.83
CA ILE A 76 2.46 2.32 3.96
C ILE A 76 1.07 1.73 3.89
N ASN A 77 0.46 1.78 2.72
CA ASN A 77 -0.81 1.11 2.47
C ASN A 77 -0.57 -0.33 2.00
N THR A 78 -0.88 -1.28 2.86
CA THR A 78 -0.80 -2.72 2.61
C THR A 78 -2.16 -3.34 2.32
N SER A 79 -3.23 -2.52 2.29
CA SER A 79 -4.58 -3.00 2.04
C SER A 79 -4.74 -3.50 0.61
N GLY A 80 -5.60 -4.49 0.44
CA GLY A 80 -5.93 -5.02 -0.86
C GLY A 80 -7.07 -6.03 -0.78
N PHE A 81 -7.84 -6.12 -1.87
CA PHE A 81 -8.92 -7.08 -2.02
C PHE A 81 -8.80 -7.80 -3.36
N LEU A 82 -8.88 -9.11 -3.35
CA LEU A 82 -8.86 -9.97 -4.54
C LEU A 82 -10.05 -10.93 -4.56
N HIS A 83 -10.39 -11.50 -3.41
CA HIS A 83 -11.48 -12.47 -3.25
C HIS A 83 -12.08 -12.44 -1.85
N SER A 84 -13.26 -13.06 -1.74
CA SER A 84 -13.90 -13.41 -0.47
C SER A 84 -14.59 -14.77 -0.62
N THR A 85 -15.36 -15.20 0.38
CA THR A 85 -16.20 -16.40 0.28
C THR A 85 -17.19 -16.36 -0.89
N HIS A 86 -17.68 -15.15 -1.24
CA HIS A 86 -18.72 -14.95 -2.26
C HIS A 86 -18.21 -14.31 -3.55
N LEU A 87 -17.01 -13.70 -3.54
CA LEU A 87 -16.43 -13.00 -4.69
C LEU A 87 -15.11 -13.66 -5.07
N LYS A 88 -15.04 -14.16 -6.31
CA LYS A 88 -13.82 -14.76 -6.88
C LYS A 88 -13.33 -13.93 -8.06
N PRO A 89 -12.01 -13.85 -8.29
CA PRO A 89 -11.47 -13.19 -9.48
C PRO A 89 -12.01 -13.85 -10.77
N GLU A 90 -12.33 -13.03 -11.73
CA GLU A 90 -12.93 -13.46 -13.00
C GLU A 90 -11.89 -14.17 -13.88
N LYS A 91 -12.18 -15.38 -14.35
CA LYS A 91 -11.33 -16.12 -15.30
C LYS A 91 -11.63 -15.76 -16.77
N ARG A 92 -12.84 -15.28 -17.06
CA ARG A 92 -13.34 -14.98 -18.41
C ARG A 92 -14.44 -13.90 -18.35
N LEU A 93 -14.75 -13.28 -19.49
CA LEU A 93 -15.72 -12.17 -19.60
C LEU A 93 -17.07 -12.48 -18.96
N SER A 94 -17.61 -13.68 -19.19
CA SER A 94 -18.91 -14.10 -18.64
C SER A 94 -18.97 -14.19 -17.11
N HIS A 95 -17.83 -14.10 -16.41
CA HIS A 95 -17.77 -14.08 -14.95
C HIS A 95 -17.81 -12.68 -14.34
N ILE A 96 -17.80 -11.64 -15.17
CA ILE A 96 -17.80 -10.25 -14.68
C ILE A 96 -19.11 -9.96 -13.94
N LYS A 97 -18.98 -9.38 -12.76
CA LYS A 97 -20.10 -8.87 -11.97
C LYS A 97 -19.79 -7.44 -11.53
N ARG A 98 -20.76 -6.53 -11.72
CA ARG A 98 -20.63 -5.13 -11.31
C ARG A 98 -20.24 -4.99 -9.84
N THR A 99 -20.80 -5.81 -8.96
CA THR A 99 -20.49 -5.83 -7.53
C THR A 99 -19.02 -6.15 -7.26
N ASN A 100 -18.40 -7.05 -8.05
CA ASN A 100 -17.00 -7.40 -7.93
C ASN A 100 -16.09 -6.24 -8.38
N ILE A 101 -16.45 -5.56 -9.48
CA ILE A 101 -15.74 -4.36 -9.94
C ILE A 101 -15.76 -3.30 -8.85
N ILE A 102 -16.96 -2.93 -8.36
CA ILE A 102 -17.12 -1.89 -7.33
C ILE A 102 -16.28 -2.21 -6.10
N LYS A 103 -16.35 -3.45 -5.58
CA LYS A 103 -15.60 -3.87 -4.40
C LYS A 103 -14.08 -3.75 -4.59
N ASN A 104 -13.57 -4.20 -5.74
CA ASN A 104 -12.15 -4.09 -6.06
C ASN A 104 -11.71 -2.62 -6.17
N PHE A 105 -12.47 -1.78 -6.85
CA PHE A 105 -12.15 -0.36 -6.99
C PHE A 105 -12.22 0.38 -5.66
N SER A 106 -13.22 0.11 -4.84
CA SER A 106 -13.37 0.71 -3.51
C SER A 106 -12.10 0.54 -2.66
N ILE A 107 -11.63 -0.70 -2.55
CA ILE A 107 -10.50 -1.02 -1.66
C ILE A 107 -9.15 -0.78 -2.33
N ASN A 108 -8.99 -1.21 -3.60
CA ASN A 108 -7.68 -1.21 -4.23
C ASN A 108 -7.30 0.13 -4.87
N SER A 109 -8.28 0.94 -5.29
CA SER A 109 -8.03 2.17 -6.05
C SER A 109 -8.45 3.42 -5.27
N ILE A 110 -9.70 3.46 -4.80
CA ILE A 110 -10.28 4.64 -4.14
C ILE A 110 -9.66 4.83 -2.76
N ALA A 111 -9.57 3.79 -1.96
CA ALA A 111 -9.04 3.90 -0.60
C ALA A 111 -7.60 4.47 -0.56
N PRO A 112 -6.62 4.03 -1.38
CA PRO A 112 -5.28 4.62 -1.39
C PRO A 112 -5.25 6.12 -1.64
N ILE A 113 -6.07 6.63 -2.57
CA ILE A 113 -6.09 8.07 -2.85
C ILE A 113 -6.86 8.85 -1.78
N MET A 114 -7.88 8.27 -1.17
CA MET A 114 -8.58 8.86 -0.02
C MET A 114 -7.67 8.94 1.21
N ILE A 115 -6.84 7.93 1.47
CA ILE A 115 -5.80 8.00 2.50
C ILE A 115 -4.85 9.17 2.22
N ALA A 116 -4.33 9.29 0.99
CA ALA A 116 -3.46 10.38 0.60
C ALA A 116 -4.12 11.75 0.85
N LYS A 117 -5.38 11.91 0.47
CA LYS A 117 -6.17 13.13 0.71
C LYS A 117 -6.24 13.47 2.21
N CYS A 118 -6.50 12.49 3.06
CA CYS A 118 -6.60 12.71 4.52
C CYS A 118 -5.27 13.11 5.16
N ILE A 119 -4.15 12.52 4.71
CA ILE A 119 -2.84 12.76 5.31
C ILE A 119 -2.13 14.00 4.77
N GLU A 120 -2.52 14.50 3.60
CA GLU A 120 -1.81 15.57 2.90
C GLU A 120 -1.56 16.81 3.77
N LYS A 121 -2.54 17.24 4.52
CA LYS A 121 -2.44 18.43 5.40
C LYS A 121 -1.51 18.27 6.60
N PHE A 122 -1.07 17.03 6.88
CA PHE A 122 -0.14 16.71 7.98
C PHE A 122 1.29 16.50 7.50
N ILE A 123 1.53 16.57 6.17
CA ILE A 123 2.87 16.50 5.59
C ILE A 123 3.56 17.85 5.83
N ARG A 124 4.70 17.79 6.48
CA ARG A 124 5.54 18.97 6.73
C ARG A 124 6.65 19.05 5.67
N PRO A 125 6.69 20.08 4.82
CA PRO A 125 7.62 20.16 3.69
C PRO A 125 9.11 20.10 4.06
N GLU A 126 9.45 20.52 5.28
CA GLU A 126 10.81 20.51 5.81
C GLU A 126 11.33 19.11 6.21
N PHE A 127 10.45 18.13 6.29
CA PHE A 127 10.83 16.75 6.62
C PHE A 127 10.65 15.80 5.42
N PRO A 128 11.61 14.89 5.15
CA PRO A 128 11.38 13.79 4.23
C PRO A 128 10.15 12.96 4.65
N PHE A 129 9.29 12.69 3.67
CA PHE A 129 8.07 11.93 3.85
C PHE A 129 7.94 10.86 2.76
N SER A 130 7.46 9.67 3.10
CA SER A 130 7.20 8.62 2.13
C SER A 130 5.78 8.09 2.24
N TYR A 131 5.07 8.04 1.10
CA TYR A 131 3.81 7.35 0.92
C TYR A 131 4.01 6.15 -0.01
N ALA A 132 4.01 4.96 0.52
CA ALA A 132 4.11 3.72 -0.24
C ALA A 132 2.76 2.99 -0.29
N SER A 133 2.39 2.44 -1.44
CA SER A 133 1.16 1.65 -1.54
C SER A 133 1.42 0.36 -2.31
N LEU A 134 0.96 -0.77 -1.73
CA LEU A 134 1.12 -2.07 -2.36
C LEU A 134 0.16 -2.22 -3.54
N SER A 135 0.74 -2.25 -4.72
CA SER A 135 0.08 -2.63 -5.95
C SER A 135 0.38 -4.11 -6.28
N ALA A 136 0.19 -4.49 -7.52
CA ALA A 136 0.50 -5.83 -8.01
C ALA A 136 0.95 -5.74 -9.47
N ARG A 137 1.88 -6.63 -9.89
CA ARG A 137 2.34 -6.71 -11.29
C ARG A 137 1.19 -6.84 -12.29
N VAL A 138 0.11 -7.52 -11.89
CA VAL A 138 -1.09 -7.65 -12.71
C VAL A 138 -1.84 -6.33 -12.98
N GLY A 139 -1.50 -5.25 -12.28
CA GLY A 139 -1.94 -3.88 -12.57
C GLY A 139 -1.21 -3.21 -13.74
N SER A 140 -0.13 -3.82 -14.24
CA SER A 140 0.53 -3.39 -15.47
C SER A 140 -0.30 -3.77 -16.69
N ILE A 141 -0.61 -2.79 -17.53
CA ILE A 141 -1.33 -3.01 -18.80
C ILE A 141 -0.36 -3.61 -19.83
N GLY A 142 0.86 -3.06 -19.89
CA GLY A 142 1.89 -3.51 -20.84
C GLY A 142 2.43 -4.92 -20.57
N ASP A 143 2.39 -5.38 -19.31
CA ASP A 143 2.85 -6.72 -18.90
C ASP A 143 1.71 -7.77 -18.87
N ASN A 144 0.50 -7.41 -19.31
CA ASN A 144 -0.65 -8.30 -19.29
C ASN A 144 -0.62 -9.30 -20.45
N ARG A 145 -0.10 -10.52 -20.21
CA ARG A 145 -0.05 -11.63 -21.19
C ARG A 145 -1.05 -12.73 -20.87
N LEU A 146 -1.50 -12.85 -19.60
CA LEU A 146 -2.32 -13.97 -19.15
C LEU A 146 -3.82 -13.69 -19.18
N GLY A 147 -4.24 -12.42 -19.15
CA GLY A 147 -5.64 -12.05 -19.04
C GLY A 147 -6.27 -12.49 -17.71
N GLY A 148 -7.61 -12.59 -17.69
CA GLY A 148 -8.37 -12.90 -16.47
C GLY A 148 -8.27 -11.82 -15.39
N TRP A 149 -8.93 -12.04 -14.24
CA TRP A 149 -8.92 -11.15 -13.07
C TRP A 149 -9.29 -9.70 -13.40
N TYR A 150 -10.28 -9.52 -14.26
CA TYR A 150 -10.64 -8.23 -14.84
C TYR A 150 -10.77 -7.12 -13.80
N SER A 151 -11.57 -7.35 -12.75
CA SER A 151 -11.81 -6.35 -11.71
C SER A 151 -10.54 -6.02 -10.93
N TYR A 152 -9.74 -7.04 -10.60
CA TYR A 152 -8.52 -6.85 -9.82
C TYR A 152 -7.45 -6.12 -10.64
N ARG A 153 -7.17 -6.56 -11.88
CA ARG A 153 -6.21 -5.88 -12.78
C ARG A 153 -6.59 -4.44 -13.00
N ALA A 154 -7.85 -4.18 -13.37
CA ALA A 154 -8.34 -2.83 -13.62
C ALA A 154 -8.22 -1.95 -12.37
N SER A 155 -8.56 -2.46 -11.18
CA SER A 155 -8.43 -1.71 -9.94
C SER A 155 -6.97 -1.39 -9.58
N LYS A 156 -6.03 -2.32 -9.82
CA LYS A 156 -4.61 -2.07 -9.57
C LYS A 156 -3.99 -1.11 -10.60
N ALA A 157 -4.42 -1.16 -11.86
CA ALA A 157 -4.06 -0.17 -12.87
C ALA A 157 -4.56 1.24 -12.50
N ALA A 158 -5.82 1.34 -12.05
CA ALA A 158 -6.38 2.60 -11.58
C ALA A 158 -5.64 3.13 -10.34
N GLN A 159 -5.27 2.27 -9.38
CA GLN A 159 -4.41 2.64 -8.26
C GLN A 159 -3.08 3.22 -8.75
N ASN A 160 -2.43 2.55 -9.69
CA ASN A 160 -1.16 2.98 -10.25
C ASN A 160 -1.29 4.38 -10.89
N GLN A 161 -2.36 4.63 -11.65
CA GLN A 161 -2.64 5.93 -12.26
C GLN A 161 -2.86 7.03 -11.21
N PHE A 162 -3.68 6.78 -10.19
CA PHE A 162 -3.90 7.74 -9.11
C PHE A 162 -2.60 8.13 -8.40
N LEU A 163 -1.78 7.13 -8.05
CA LEU A 163 -0.54 7.36 -7.33
C LEU A 163 0.53 8.02 -8.21
N LYS A 164 0.55 7.70 -9.50
CA LYS A 164 1.41 8.41 -10.46
C LYS A 164 1.04 9.89 -10.54
N THR A 165 -0.25 10.20 -10.64
CA THR A 165 -0.76 11.59 -10.66
C THR A 165 -0.40 12.31 -9.35
N LEU A 166 -0.65 11.67 -8.20
CA LEU A 166 -0.29 12.18 -6.88
C LEU A 166 1.20 12.52 -6.77
N SER A 167 2.07 11.65 -7.30
CA SER A 167 3.51 11.86 -7.26
C SER A 167 3.97 13.12 -7.99
N ILE A 168 3.27 13.50 -9.06
CA ILE A 168 3.54 14.72 -9.84
C ILE A 168 3.09 15.96 -9.07
N GLU A 169 1.92 15.89 -8.44
CA GLU A 169 1.38 16.97 -7.61
C GLU A 169 2.26 17.21 -6.38
N TRP A 170 2.54 16.15 -5.62
CA TRP A 170 3.32 16.25 -4.38
C TRP A 170 4.79 16.63 -4.63
N ARG A 171 5.37 16.32 -5.78
CA ARG A 171 6.72 16.80 -6.12
C ARG A 171 6.80 18.33 -6.13
N ARG A 172 5.72 19.02 -6.52
CA ARG A 172 5.65 20.48 -6.53
C ARG A 172 5.37 21.05 -5.14
N LYS A 173 4.50 20.40 -4.38
CA LYS A 173 4.02 20.87 -3.08
C LYS A 173 4.94 20.45 -1.92
N PHE A 174 5.51 19.27 -2.00
CA PHE A 174 6.36 18.64 -0.98
C PHE A 174 7.61 18.04 -1.63
N PRO A 175 8.65 18.84 -1.94
CA PRO A 175 9.81 18.39 -2.71
C PRO A 175 10.60 17.24 -2.11
N LEU A 176 10.50 17.03 -0.77
CA LEU A 176 11.14 15.93 -0.06
C LEU A 176 10.25 14.70 0.05
N SER A 177 9.05 14.69 -0.55
CA SER A 177 8.14 13.56 -0.50
C SER A 177 8.39 12.54 -1.60
N ILE A 178 8.12 11.28 -1.29
CA ILE A 178 8.21 10.16 -2.22
C ILE A 178 6.87 9.41 -2.22
N VAL A 179 6.30 9.22 -3.39
CA VAL A 179 5.16 8.33 -3.61
C VAL A 179 5.66 7.07 -4.29
N SER A 180 5.51 5.91 -3.65
CA SER A 180 6.01 4.61 -4.13
C SER A 180 4.87 3.67 -4.46
N ILE A 181 4.91 3.08 -5.65
CA ILE A 181 3.96 2.07 -6.10
C ILE A 181 4.73 0.74 -6.13
N LEU A 182 4.38 -0.19 -5.24
CA LEU A 182 5.22 -1.35 -4.97
C LEU A 182 4.49 -2.67 -5.23
N HIS A 183 5.15 -3.58 -5.94
CA HIS A 183 4.72 -4.98 -6.05
C HIS A 183 5.52 -5.84 -5.07
N PRO A 184 4.86 -6.47 -4.09
CA PRO A 184 5.55 -7.23 -3.03
C PRO A 184 6.08 -8.61 -3.46
N GLY A 185 5.95 -8.99 -4.74
CA GLY A 185 6.06 -10.38 -5.16
C GLY A 185 4.80 -11.18 -4.81
N THR A 186 4.84 -12.49 -4.99
CA THR A 186 3.78 -13.36 -4.48
C THR A 186 4.13 -13.74 -3.04
N CYS A 187 3.36 -13.22 -2.09
CA CYS A 187 3.59 -13.43 -0.67
C CYS A 187 2.61 -14.48 -0.11
N ASP A 188 3.07 -15.39 0.74
CA ASP A 188 2.23 -16.40 1.40
C ASP A 188 1.32 -15.73 2.44
N THR A 189 0.14 -15.36 2.00
CA THR A 189 -0.88 -14.65 2.78
C THR A 189 -2.25 -15.24 2.49
N LYS A 190 -3.23 -14.90 3.32
CA LYS A 190 -4.63 -15.29 3.07
C LYS A 190 -5.14 -14.82 1.69
N LEU A 191 -4.64 -13.67 1.20
CA LEU A 191 -5.04 -13.11 -0.10
C LEU A 191 -4.53 -13.95 -1.29
N SER A 192 -3.34 -14.48 -1.23
CA SER A 192 -2.72 -15.27 -2.30
C SER A 192 -3.00 -16.76 -2.20
N LYS A 193 -3.34 -17.28 -1.02
CA LYS A 193 -3.46 -18.72 -0.71
C LYS A 193 -4.21 -19.53 -1.77
N PRO A 194 -5.37 -19.10 -2.31
CA PRO A 194 -6.09 -19.88 -3.32
C PRO A 194 -5.39 -19.96 -4.69
N PHE A 195 -4.32 -19.19 -4.90
CA PHE A 195 -3.68 -19.01 -6.22
C PHE A 195 -2.20 -19.43 -6.22
N GLN A 196 -1.71 -20.01 -5.12
CA GLN A 196 -0.28 -20.34 -4.94
C GLN A 196 0.16 -21.59 -5.70
N SER A 197 -0.77 -22.47 -6.11
CA SER A 197 -0.43 -23.75 -6.75
C SER A 197 0.41 -23.63 -8.04
N ALA A 198 0.33 -22.49 -8.74
CA ALA A 198 1.09 -22.22 -9.95
C ALA A 198 2.34 -21.36 -9.69
N VAL A 199 2.63 -21.01 -8.43
CA VAL A 199 3.77 -20.15 -8.08
C VAL A 199 4.99 -21.04 -7.80
N PRO A 200 6.13 -20.83 -8.48
CA PRO A 200 7.37 -21.51 -8.13
C PRO A 200 7.74 -21.28 -6.66
N LYS A 201 8.26 -22.31 -5.98
CA LYS A 201 8.54 -22.25 -4.54
C LYS A 201 9.55 -21.14 -4.18
N ASP A 202 10.51 -20.90 -5.04
CA ASP A 202 11.53 -19.85 -4.91
C ASP A 202 10.97 -18.42 -5.12
N LYS A 203 9.74 -18.30 -5.65
CA LYS A 203 9.03 -17.02 -5.88
C LYS A 203 7.82 -16.81 -4.97
N LEU A 204 7.61 -17.69 -4.02
CA LEU A 204 6.61 -17.54 -2.97
C LEU A 204 7.29 -17.07 -1.68
N PHE A 205 7.19 -15.78 -1.41
CA PHE A 205 7.85 -15.16 -0.27
C PHE A 205 7.03 -15.27 1.01
N THR A 206 7.71 -15.37 2.14
CA THR A 206 7.06 -15.13 3.43
C THR A 206 6.70 -13.64 3.59
N PRO A 207 5.72 -13.29 4.45
CA PRO A 207 5.44 -11.88 4.78
C PRO A 207 6.68 -11.12 5.29
N ALA A 208 7.57 -11.78 6.04
CA ALA A 208 8.79 -11.19 6.55
C ALA A 208 9.79 -10.85 5.42
N GLN A 209 10.02 -11.77 4.48
CA GLN A 209 10.88 -11.52 3.32
C GLN A 209 10.34 -10.37 2.45
N SER A 210 9.04 -10.39 2.13
CA SER A 210 8.41 -9.28 1.39
C SER A 210 8.57 -7.95 2.12
N THR A 211 8.41 -7.95 3.44
CA THR A 211 8.58 -6.75 4.27
C THR A 211 9.98 -6.19 4.16
N GLU A 212 10.99 -7.03 4.31
CA GLU A 212 12.39 -6.61 4.22
C GLU A 212 12.73 -6.01 2.86
N TYR A 213 12.34 -6.67 1.76
CA TYR A 213 12.52 -6.15 0.41
C TYR A 213 11.88 -4.79 0.22
N LEU A 214 10.63 -4.64 0.63
CA LEU A 214 9.87 -3.40 0.43
C LEU A 214 10.42 -2.26 1.30
N ILE A 215 10.79 -2.51 2.55
CA ILE A 215 11.38 -1.48 3.41
C ILE A 215 12.76 -1.06 2.89
N ASN A 216 13.56 -1.97 2.35
CA ASN A 216 14.83 -1.65 1.72
C ASN A 216 14.63 -0.74 0.49
N ILE A 217 13.61 -1.02 -0.36
CA ILE A 217 13.25 -0.16 -1.48
C ILE A 217 12.88 1.24 -0.98
N ILE A 218 11.92 1.33 -0.03
CA ILE A 218 11.45 2.62 0.50
C ILE A 218 12.62 3.42 1.11
N SER A 219 13.55 2.73 1.80
CA SER A 219 14.71 3.37 2.46
C SER A 219 15.76 3.90 1.48
N SER A 220 15.88 3.27 0.30
CA SER A 220 16.89 3.62 -0.71
C SER A 220 16.41 4.67 -1.72
N GLN A 221 15.10 4.92 -1.81
CA GLN A 221 14.54 5.85 -2.77
C GLN A 221 14.92 7.30 -2.48
N ARG A 222 15.03 8.08 -3.55
CA ARG A 222 15.23 9.54 -3.56
C ARG A 222 13.98 10.23 -4.10
N PRO A 223 13.78 11.53 -3.87
CA PRO A 223 12.65 12.28 -4.43
C PRO A 223 12.50 12.13 -5.96
N SER A 224 13.62 11.95 -6.69
CA SER A 224 13.62 11.66 -8.14
C SER A 224 12.98 10.33 -8.52
N ASP A 225 12.84 9.40 -7.57
CA ASP A 225 12.20 8.10 -7.77
C ASP A 225 10.69 8.13 -7.52
N SER A 226 10.17 9.26 -7.05
CA SER A 226 8.74 9.42 -6.75
C SER A 226 7.88 9.12 -7.98
N GLY A 227 6.88 8.27 -7.82
CA GLY A 227 5.97 7.83 -8.86
C GLY A 227 6.49 6.69 -9.73
N LYS A 228 7.54 5.97 -9.32
CA LYS A 228 7.95 4.72 -9.99
C LYS A 228 7.10 3.54 -9.51
N PHE A 229 6.81 2.63 -10.43
CA PHE A 229 6.20 1.33 -10.13
C PHE A 229 7.31 0.28 -10.08
N LEU A 230 7.60 -0.21 -8.87
CA LEU A 230 8.74 -1.09 -8.59
C LEU A 230 8.28 -2.46 -8.10
N ALA A 231 8.99 -3.49 -8.54
CA ALA A 231 8.89 -4.82 -7.97
C ALA A 231 9.76 -4.96 -6.70
N TRP A 232 9.56 -6.03 -5.96
CA TRP A 232 10.29 -6.40 -4.74
C TRP A 232 11.82 -6.44 -4.89
N ASP A 233 12.31 -6.64 -6.11
CA ASP A 233 13.73 -6.66 -6.48
C ASP A 233 14.23 -5.29 -7.01
N SER A 234 13.47 -4.23 -6.81
CA SER A 234 13.71 -2.87 -7.30
C SER A 234 13.60 -2.69 -8.81
N SER A 235 13.27 -3.72 -9.57
CA SER A 235 13.05 -3.60 -11.02
C SER A 235 11.82 -2.74 -11.32
N VAL A 236 11.91 -1.92 -12.36
CA VAL A 236 10.78 -1.10 -12.83
C VAL A 236 9.79 -1.99 -13.57
N ILE A 237 8.53 -1.94 -13.16
CA ILE A 237 7.44 -2.61 -13.86
C ILE A 237 6.86 -1.63 -14.89
N PRO A 238 6.64 -2.02 -16.15
CA PRO A 238 5.97 -1.17 -17.13
C PRO A 238 4.52 -0.89 -16.72
N TRP A 239 4.00 0.26 -17.18
CA TRP A 239 2.60 0.65 -16.92
C TRP A 239 1.58 -0.20 -17.63
#